data_d2cf127bbd57818113c66ef6eb7bc4b8
#
_entry.id   d2cf127bbd57818113c66ef6eb7bc4b8
#
_cell.length_a   1.000
_cell.length_b   1.000
_cell.length_c   1.000
_cell.angle_alpha   90.00
_cell.angle_beta   90.00
_cell.angle_gamma   90.00
#
_symmetry.space_group_name_H-M   'P 1'
#
loop_
_entity.id
_entity.type
_entity.pdbx_description
1 polymer ?
#
loop_
_entity_poly.entity_id
_entity_poly.type
_entity_poly.pdbx_seq_one_letter_code
_entity_poly.pdbx_strand_id
1 'polypeptide(L)'
;LRDIVAAEFRKAGYRPEDTDSGAVIITGESARKENSDAVLKSLSDFAGDFVVSAAGPDMESLIAGKGSGAWQYSMDHHCRVANLDIGGGTTNVVLFED
;
A
#
# COMPACT_ATOMS: atom_id res chain seq x y z
N LEU A 1 4.42 -4.53 16.07
CA LEU A 1 4.33 -4.58 14.61
C LEU A 1 5.49 -5.37 14.00
N ARG A 2 6.75 -5.04 14.31
CA ARG A 2 7.94 -5.79 13.83
C ARG A 2 7.83 -7.30 14.05
N ASP A 3 7.43 -7.72 15.25
CA ASP A 3 7.31 -9.14 15.59
C ASP A 3 6.23 -9.85 14.77
N ILE A 4 5.15 -9.15 14.43
CA ILE A 4 4.09 -9.66 13.55
C ILE A 4 4.64 -9.88 12.15
N VAL A 5 5.28 -8.87 11.57
CA VAL A 5 5.87 -8.94 10.23
C VAL A 5 6.95 -10.04 10.17
N ALA A 6 7.85 -10.08 11.16
CA ALA A 6 8.86 -11.14 11.26
C ALA A 6 8.27 -12.55 11.38
N ALA A 7 7.12 -12.67 12.07
CA ALA A 7 6.43 -13.96 12.17
C ALA A 7 5.86 -14.40 10.82
N GLU A 8 5.32 -13.47 10.04
CA GLU A 8 4.78 -13.78 8.70
C GLU A 8 5.89 -14.17 7.71
N PHE A 9 7.04 -13.48 7.73
CA PHE A 9 8.21 -13.89 6.95
C PHE A 9 8.64 -15.35 7.30
N ARG A 10 8.75 -15.66 8.59
CA ARG A 10 9.10 -17.02 9.03
C ARG A 10 8.08 -18.08 8.58
N LYS A 11 6.79 -17.76 8.65
CA LYS A 11 5.72 -18.66 8.16
C LYS A 11 5.83 -18.91 6.66
N ALA A 12 6.21 -17.89 5.91
CA ALA A 12 6.42 -18.00 4.46
C ALA A 12 7.73 -18.72 4.08
N GLY A 13 8.61 -18.98 5.06
CA GLY A 13 9.91 -19.62 4.82
C GLY A 13 11.00 -18.67 4.32
N TYR A 14 10.79 -17.35 4.48
CA TYR A 14 11.74 -16.32 4.06
C TYR A 14 12.25 -15.52 5.25
N ARG A 15 13.35 -14.82 5.03
CA ARG A 15 13.85 -13.74 5.91
C ARG A 15 13.65 -12.40 5.22
N PRO A 16 13.57 -11.29 5.95
CA PRO A 16 13.51 -9.95 5.33
C PRO A 16 14.63 -9.70 4.32
N GLU A 17 15.83 -10.19 4.59
CA GLU A 17 17.02 -10.04 3.76
C GLU A 17 16.94 -10.84 2.44
N ASP A 18 16.00 -11.75 2.32
CA ASP A 18 15.77 -12.53 1.10
C ASP A 18 14.92 -11.77 0.07
N THR A 19 14.45 -10.56 0.41
CA THR A 19 13.68 -9.69 -0.49
C THR A 19 14.56 -8.58 -1.06
N ASP A 20 14.52 -8.40 -2.38
CA ASP A 20 15.33 -7.39 -3.08
C ASP A 20 14.78 -5.98 -2.88
N SER A 21 13.47 -5.83 -2.81
CA SER A 21 12.80 -4.55 -2.60
C SER A 21 11.38 -4.75 -2.09
N GLY A 22 10.76 -3.68 -1.61
CA GLY A 22 9.38 -3.71 -1.17
C GLY A 22 8.81 -2.32 -0.92
N ALA A 23 7.53 -2.29 -0.63
CA ALA A 23 6.85 -1.07 -0.24
C ALA A 23 5.89 -1.33 0.93
N VAL A 24 5.79 -0.36 1.82
CA VAL A 24 4.81 -0.33 2.90
C VAL A 24 4.01 0.95 2.78
N ILE A 25 2.71 0.82 2.69
CA ILE A 25 1.79 1.95 2.64
C ILE A 25 0.92 1.91 3.89
N ILE A 26 0.96 2.98 4.67
CA ILE A 26 0.08 3.17 5.81
C ILE A 26 -1.11 3.99 5.35
N THR A 27 -2.30 3.47 5.49
CA THR A 27 -3.55 4.05 5.01
C THR A 27 -4.57 4.25 6.13
N GLY A 28 -5.65 4.95 5.82
CA GLY A 28 -6.78 5.16 6.70
C GLY A 28 -6.44 6.01 7.93
N GLU A 29 -7.17 5.76 9.02
CA GLU A 29 -7.00 6.49 10.28
C GLU A 29 -5.60 6.33 10.90
N SER A 30 -4.91 5.23 10.61
CA SER A 30 -3.54 4.99 11.09
C SER A 30 -2.53 5.97 10.50
N ALA A 31 -2.77 6.46 9.27
CA ALA A 31 -1.93 7.47 8.64
C ALA A 31 -2.05 8.86 9.27
N ARG A 32 -3.17 9.14 9.98
CA ARG A 32 -3.46 10.42 10.61
C ARG A 32 -3.06 10.49 12.07
N LYS A 33 -2.62 9.39 12.66
CA LYS A 33 -2.25 9.35 14.08
C LYS A 33 -0.84 9.92 14.30
N GLU A 34 -0.64 10.58 15.44
CA GLU A 34 0.65 11.13 15.85
C GLU A 34 1.78 10.08 15.89
N ASN A 35 1.42 8.81 16.03
CA ASN A 35 2.40 7.73 16.06
C ASN A 35 2.73 7.14 14.68
N SER A 36 2.17 7.66 13.59
CA SER A 36 2.45 7.17 12.22
C SER A 36 3.93 7.20 11.88
N ASP A 37 4.62 8.28 12.24
CA ASP A 37 6.06 8.43 12.01
C ASP A 37 6.89 7.38 12.76
N ALA A 38 6.48 7.03 13.98
CA ALA A 38 7.13 5.98 14.75
C ALA A 38 6.92 4.59 14.13
N VAL A 39 5.73 4.35 13.58
CA VAL A 39 5.40 3.13 12.84
C VAL A 39 6.22 3.04 11.55
N LEU A 40 6.25 4.13 10.76
CA LEU A 40 7.03 4.23 9.54
C LEU A 40 8.51 3.94 9.80
N LYS A 41 9.09 4.59 10.81
CA LYS A 41 10.48 4.37 11.20
C LYS A 41 10.76 2.93 11.63
N SER A 42 9.88 2.36 12.45
CA SER A 42 10.02 0.97 12.90
C SER A 42 9.99 -0.03 11.74
N LEU A 43 9.20 0.23 10.71
CA LEU A 43 9.12 -0.61 9.53
C LEU A 43 10.29 -0.40 8.58
N SER A 44 10.72 0.84 8.38
CA SER A 44 11.90 1.18 7.58
C SER A 44 13.17 0.52 8.14
N ASP A 45 13.38 0.62 9.46
CA ASP A 45 14.52 -0.01 10.13
C ASP A 45 14.50 -1.55 10.02
N PHE A 46 13.34 -2.15 9.88
CA PHE A 46 13.18 -3.61 9.77
C PHE A 46 13.31 -4.08 8.32
N ALA A 47 12.78 -3.32 7.38
CA ALA A 47 12.59 -3.73 6.00
C ALA A 47 13.78 -3.35 5.07
N GLY A 48 14.78 -2.62 5.57
CA GLY A 48 15.93 -2.19 4.75
C GLY A 48 15.52 -1.24 3.63
N ASP A 49 15.75 -1.62 2.38
CA ASP A 49 15.50 -0.78 1.19
C ASP A 49 14.02 -0.63 0.81
N PHE A 50 13.09 -0.93 1.70
CA PHE A 50 11.67 -0.73 1.44
C PHE A 50 11.30 0.75 1.41
N VAL A 51 10.47 1.10 0.45
CA VAL A 51 9.79 2.40 0.42
C VAL A 51 8.65 2.38 1.44
N VAL A 52 8.66 3.30 2.37
CA VAL A 52 7.62 3.42 3.40
C VAL A 52 6.92 4.78 3.24
N SER A 53 5.63 4.77 3.08
CA SER A 53 4.82 5.98 2.86
C SER A 53 3.51 5.93 3.63
N ALA A 54 3.00 7.11 3.99
CA ALA A 54 1.65 7.28 4.46
C ALA A 54 0.81 7.93 3.36
N ALA A 55 -0.32 7.32 3.01
CA ALA A 55 -1.22 7.82 1.99
C ALA A 55 -2.54 8.30 2.61
N GLY A 56 -2.95 9.53 2.26
CA GLY A 56 -4.32 9.98 2.52
C GLY A 56 -5.33 9.26 1.61
N PRO A 57 -6.65 9.40 1.87
CA PRO A 57 -7.69 8.66 1.14
C PRO A 57 -7.63 8.82 -0.38
N ASP A 58 -7.36 10.03 -0.86
CA ASP A 58 -7.28 10.29 -2.30
C ASP A 58 -6.08 9.60 -2.95
N MET A 59 -4.93 9.65 -2.30
CA MET A 59 -3.72 8.99 -2.76
C MET A 59 -3.84 7.46 -2.67
N GLU A 60 -4.48 6.96 -1.61
CA GLU A 60 -4.78 5.54 -1.45
C GLU A 60 -5.60 5.01 -2.63
N SER A 61 -6.69 5.71 -2.98
CA SER A 61 -7.54 5.35 -4.13
C SER A 61 -6.76 5.32 -5.44
N LEU A 62 -5.91 6.34 -5.67
CA LEU A 62 -5.11 6.45 -6.89
C LEU A 62 -4.07 5.31 -6.98
N ILE A 63 -3.38 5.00 -5.88
CA ILE A 63 -2.38 3.93 -5.82
C ILE A 63 -3.05 2.57 -6.05
N ALA A 64 -4.20 2.32 -5.39
CA ALA A 64 -4.98 1.10 -5.57
C ALA A 64 -5.45 0.93 -7.02
N GLY A 65 -5.96 1.99 -7.64
CA GLY A 65 -6.39 1.99 -9.04
C GLY A 65 -5.25 1.77 -10.04
N LYS A 66 -4.06 2.27 -9.74
CA LYS A 66 -2.86 1.99 -10.56
C LYS A 66 -2.37 0.56 -10.34
N GLY A 67 -2.32 0.11 -9.08
CA GLY A 67 -1.86 -1.24 -8.71
C GLY A 67 -2.76 -2.35 -9.25
N SER A 68 -4.06 -2.13 -9.34
CA SER A 68 -5.02 -3.07 -9.96
C SER A 68 -4.92 -3.15 -11.48
N GLY A 69 -4.21 -2.22 -12.13
CA GLY A 69 -4.15 -2.10 -13.58
C GLY A 69 -5.31 -1.31 -14.20
N ALA A 70 -6.25 -0.79 -13.42
CA ALA A 70 -7.41 -0.05 -13.91
C ALA A 70 -7.02 1.19 -14.72
N TRP A 71 -6.01 1.93 -14.26
CA TRP A 71 -5.46 3.06 -14.99
C TRP A 71 -4.88 2.63 -16.35
N GLN A 72 -4.04 1.59 -16.38
CA GLN A 72 -3.44 1.11 -17.60
C GLN A 72 -4.49 0.60 -18.59
N TYR A 73 -5.48 -0.13 -18.10
CA TYR A 73 -6.59 -0.60 -18.94
C TYR A 73 -7.38 0.56 -19.57
N SER A 74 -7.65 1.63 -18.81
CA SER A 74 -8.30 2.83 -19.33
C SER A 74 -7.52 3.44 -20.50
N MET A 75 -6.21 3.62 -20.32
CA MET A 75 -5.31 4.17 -21.35
C MET A 75 -5.26 3.29 -22.60
N ASP A 76 -5.08 1.99 -22.43
CA ASP A 76 -4.89 1.05 -23.56
C ASP A 76 -6.17 0.86 -24.40
N HIS A 77 -7.34 1.06 -23.79
CA HIS A 77 -8.64 0.81 -24.44
C HIS A 77 -9.45 2.08 -24.69
N HIS A 78 -8.92 3.26 -24.37
CA HIS A 78 -9.60 4.55 -24.50
C HIS A 78 -11.01 4.53 -23.92
N CYS A 79 -11.13 4.09 -22.67
CA CYS A 79 -12.42 3.93 -22.00
C CYS A 79 -12.37 4.36 -20.54
N ARG A 80 -13.55 4.60 -19.97
CA ARG A 80 -13.69 4.89 -18.55
C ARG A 80 -13.63 3.62 -17.73
N VAL A 81 -12.79 3.63 -16.69
CA VAL A 81 -12.63 2.50 -15.77
C VAL A 81 -12.72 3.00 -14.33
N ALA A 82 -13.59 2.39 -13.55
CA ALA A 82 -13.68 2.61 -12.12
C ALA A 82 -12.95 1.51 -11.37
N ASN A 83 -12.13 1.89 -10.39
CA ASN A 83 -11.58 0.97 -9.41
C ASN A 83 -12.26 1.20 -8.06
N LEU A 84 -12.76 0.13 -7.47
CA LEU A 84 -13.34 0.12 -6.14
C LEU A 84 -12.41 -0.66 -5.22
N ASP A 85 -11.87 0.05 -4.22
CA ASP A 85 -11.06 -0.55 -3.16
C ASP A 85 -11.92 -0.69 -1.91
N ILE A 86 -12.29 -1.92 -1.59
CA ILE A 86 -13.21 -2.25 -0.51
C ILE A 86 -12.42 -2.84 0.64
N GLY A 87 -12.21 -2.02 1.67
CA GLY A 87 -11.55 -2.42 2.90
C GLY A 87 -12.50 -2.89 4.00
N GLY A 88 -11.96 -3.07 5.20
CA GLY A 88 -12.71 -3.54 6.36
C GLY A 88 -13.71 -2.52 6.94
N GLY A 89 -13.57 -1.24 6.65
CA GLY A 89 -14.39 -0.17 7.21
C GLY A 89 -14.70 0.96 6.22
N THR A 90 -14.05 0.98 5.06
CA THR A 90 -14.21 2.03 4.05
C THR A 90 -14.22 1.45 2.65
N THR A 91 -14.81 2.21 1.73
CA THR A 91 -14.71 1.94 0.29
C THR A 91 -14.18 3.20 -0.39
N ASN A 92 -13.08 3.05 -1.10
CA ASN A 92 -12.48 4.11 -1.89
C ASN A 92 -12.77 3.87 -3.38
N VAL A 93 -13.07 4.92 -4.11
CA VAL A 93 -13.38 4.84 -5.55
C VAL A 93 -12.52 5.83 -6.30
N VAL A 94 -11.92 5.37 -7.39
CA VAL A 94 -11.25 6.23 -8.37
C VAL A 94 -11.75 5.92 -9.77
N LEU A 95 -11.98 6.96 -10.56
CA LEU A 95 -12.36 6.87 -11.97
C LEU A 95 -11.18 7.33 -12.82
N PHE A 96 -10.80 6.51 -13.78
CA PHE A 96 -9.86 6.85 -14.85
C PHE A 96 -10.63 7.07 -16.14
N GLU A 97 -10.26 8.12 -16.86
CA GLU A 97 -10.83 8.49 -18.15
C GLU A 97 -9.69 8.94 -19.06
N ASP A 98 -9.56 8.29 -20.21
CA ASP A 98 -8.66 8.66 -21.28
C ASP A 98 -9.46 9.34 -22.40
#